data_7a61dec7ae3ae20016ee6d603c0baa59
#
_entry.id   7a61dec7ae3ae20016ee6d603c0baa59
#
_cell.length_a   1.000
_cell.length_b   1.000
_cell.length_c   1.000
_cell.angle_alpha   90.00
_cell.angle_beta   90.00
_cell.angle_gamma   90.00
#
_symmetry.space_group_name_H-M   'P 1'
#
loop_
_entity.id
_entity.type
_entity.pdbx_description
1 polymer ?
#
loop_
_entity_poly.entity_id
_entity_poly.type
_entity_poly.pdbx_seq_one_letter_code
_entity_poly.pdbx_strand_id
1 'polypeptide(L)'
;MSIKPKRLVNAYEERMLEFLQTCLDGTYKIHTQVSLCQFCELDSNLDIELKKFFFSSSVDALITNSDYKPCLVVDFQSSYHDYPEARERDRKKATLLALAGVPLLYSRIKEFGLLQLYSQNEEVIFNLFTGERRENAKALIQKYCGLSAFINV
;
A
#
# COMPACT_ATOMS: atom_id res chain seq x y z
N MET A 1 -10.08 19.49 -28.72
CA MET A 1 -9.35 18.80 -27.65
C MET A 1 -9.86 19.30 -26.31
N SER A 2 -10.25 18.41 -25.44
CA SER A 2 -10.80 18.79 -24.12
C SER A 2 -10.13 17.99 -23.02
N ILE A 3 -10.00 18.62 -21.85
CA ILE A 3 -9.50 17.98 -20.63
C ILE A 3 -10.64 17.97 -19.63
N LYS A 4 -10.94 16.82 -19.07
CA LYS A 4 -12.01 16.68 -18.09
C LYS A 4 -11.44 16.18 -16.77
N PRO A 5 -11.89 16.73 -15.64
CA PRO A 5 -11.52 16.14 -14.36
C PRO A 5 -12.17 14.76 -14.21
N LYS A 6 -11.49 13.87 -13.50
CA LYS A 6 -12.02 12.55 -13.16
C LYS A 6 -11.72 12.27 -11.70
N ARG A 7 -12.39 11.27 -11.12
CA ARG A 7 -12.09 10.87 -9.75
C ARG A 7 -10.66 10.31 -9.69
N LEU A 8 -9.95 10.66 -8.63
CA LEU A 8 -8.59 10.17 -8.39
C LEU A 8 -8.57 8.67 -8.11
N VAL A 9 -9.58 8.19 -7.41
CA VAL A 9 -9.68 6.79 -7.01
C VAL A 9 -11.01 6.20 -7.44
N ASN A 10 -11.04 4.88 -7.70
CA ASN A 10 -12.29 4.18 -8.01
C ASN A 10 -13.01 3.80 -6.70
N ALA A 11 -14.20 3.20 -6.83
CA ALA A 11 -15.04 2.87 -5.68
C ALA A 11 -14.38 1.85 -4.74
N TYR A 12 -13.64 0.90 -5.29
CA TYR A 12 -12.90 -0.09 -4.49
C TYR A 12 -11.78 0.58 -3.69
N GLU A 13 -10.99 1.41 -4.36
CA GLU A 13 -9.90 2.15 -3.72
C GLU A 13 -10.42 3.07 -2.63
N GLU A 14 -11.55 3.74 -2.87
CA GLU A 14 -12.19 4.59 -1.88
C GLU A 14 -12.55 3.81 -0.61
N ARG A 15 -13.14 2.62 -0.75
CA ARG A 15 -13.48 1.78 0.40
C ARG A 15 -12.25 1.30 1.15
N MET A 16 -11.20 0.96 0.42
CA MET A 16 -9.92 0.60 1.05
C MET A 16 -9.32 1.75 1.83
N LEU A 17 -9.35 2.96 1.27
CA LEU A 17 -8.84 4.15 1.96
C LEU A 17 -9.65 4.44 3.22
N GLU A 18 -10.97 4.34 3.16
CA GLU A 18 -11.83 4.50 4.34
C GLU A 18 -11.48 3.46 5.41
N PHE A 19 -11.30 2.20 5.00
CA PHE A 19 -10.90 1.14 5.92
C PHE A 19 -9.56 1.45 6.58
N LEU A 20 -8.56 1.85 5.80
CA LEU A 20 -7.24 2.18 6.33
C LEU A 20 -7.32 3.33 7.34
N GLN A 21 -8.16 4.33 7.08
CA GLN A 21 -8.35 5.42 8.04
C GLN A 21 -8.94 4.94 9.36
N THR A 22 -9.84 3.95 9.32
CA THR A 22 -10.41 3.39 10.55
C THR A 22 -9.40 2.57 11.35
N CYS A 23 -8.33 2.11 10.72
CA CYS A 23 -7.28 1.33 11.38
C CYS A 23 -6.29 2.20 12.17
N LEU A 24 -6.23 3.49 11.87
CA LEU A 24 -5.19 4.39 12.34
C LEU A 24 -5.79 5.51 13.16
N ASP A 25 -5.01 6.04 14.11
CA ASP A 25 -5.41 7.24 14.83
C ASP A 25 -5.11 8.50 13.99
N GLY A 26 -5.52 9.66 14.48
CA GLY A 26 -5.39 10.92 13.75
C GLY A 26 -3.96 11.44 13.55
N THR A 27 -2.96 10.79 14.15
CA THR A 27 -1.55 11.18 13.96
C THR A 27 -0.96 10.61 12.69
N TYR A 28 -1.56 9.54 12.16
CA TYR A 28 -1.14 8.96 10.89
C TYR A 28 -1.87 9.60 9.73
N LYS A 29 -1.21 9.69 8.60
CA LYS A 29 -1.76 10.27 7.37
C LYS A 29 -1.68 9.28 6.23
N ILE A 30 -2.71 9.30 5.38
CA ILE A 30 -2.78 8.43 4.21
C ILE A 30 -2.67 9.31 2.97
N HIS A 31 -1.73 8.96 2.10
CA HIS A 31 -1.50 9.65 0.84
C HIS A 31 -1.75 8.69 -0.31
N THR A 32 -2.35 9.18 -1.39
CA THR A 32 -2.68 8.34 -2.54
C THR A 32 -1.82 8.71 -3.74
N GLN A 33 -1.47 7.70 -4.55
CA GLN A 33 -0.75 7.90 -5.81
C GLN A 33 0.54 8.70 -5.62
N VAL A 34 1.41 8.20 -4.75
CA VAL A 34 2.67 8.86 -4.40
C VAL A 34 3.82 8.21 -5.17
N SER A 35 4.64 9.02 -5.83
CA SER A 35 5.84 8.54 -6.52
C SER A 35 6.88 8.06 -5.52
N LEU A 36 7.61 6.98 -5.86
CA LEU A 36 8.67 6.47 -4.98
C LEU A 36 9.70 7.53 -4.66
N CYS A 37 10.07 8.36 -5.62
CA CYS A 37 11.06 9.40 -5.42
C CYS A 37 10.58 10.55 -4.53
N GLN A 38 9.30 10.61 -4.17
CA GLN A 38 8.79 11.61 -3.23
C GLN A 38 9.01 11.21 -1.77
N PHE A 39 9.12 9.91 -1.48
CA PHE A 39 9.28 9.45 -0.09
C PHE A 39 10.48 8.53 0.11
N CYS A 40 11.26 8.27 -0.93
CA CYS A 40 12.52 7.53 -0.86
C CYS A 40 13.60 8.31 -1.57
N GLU A 41 14.83 8.21 -1.06
CA GLU A 41 16.00 8.78 -1.70
C GLU A 41 16.86 7.68 -2.30
N LEU A 42 17.38 7.95 -3.49
CA LEU A 42 18.25 7.02 -4.18
C LEU A 42 19.70 7.33 -3.79
N ASP A 43 20.35 6.40 -3.10
CA ASP A 43 21.74 6.59 -2.69
C ASP A 43 22.72 5.78 -3.55
N SER A 44 22.58 5.85 -4.81
CA SER A 44 23.61 5.72 -5.84
C SER A 44 23.88 4.38 -6.55
N ASN A 45 23.70 3.18 -6.05
CA ASN A 45 24.24 1.99 -6.74
C ASN A 45 23.21 0.97 -7.25
N LEU A 46 22.07 1.45 -7.69
CA LEU A 46 21.09 0.57 -8.35
C LEU A 46 21.49 0.37 -9.82
N ASP A 47 21.19 -0.82 -10.36
CA ASP A 47 21.31 -1.02 -11.79
C ASP A 47 20.38 -0.05 -12.55
N ILE A 48 20.67 0.15 -13.82
CA ILE A 48 19.99 1.19 -14.60
C ILE A 48 18.50 0.92 -14.74
N GLU A 49 18.05 -0.33 -14.81
CA GLU A 49 16.65 -0.67 -14.93
C GLU A 49 15.88 -0.35 -13.66
N LEU A 50 16.40 -0.72 -12.50
CA LEU A 50 15.82 -0.38 -11.22
C LEU A 50 15.79 1.12 -10.99
N LYS A 51 16.85 1.81 -11.41
CA LYS A 51 16.91 3.27 -11.29
C LYS A 51 15.83 3.96 -12.12
N LYS A 52 15.64 3.52 -13.36
CA LYS A 52 14.57 4.04 -14.22
C LYS A 52 13.20 3.76 -13.62
N PHE A 53 13.01 2.56 -13.11
CA PHE A 53 11.76 2.17 -12.47
C PHE A 53 11.49 3.02 -11.23
N PHE A 54 12.50 3.28 -10.41
CA PHE A 54 12.39 4.12 -9.22
C PHE A 54 11.80 5.50 -9.57
N PHE A 55 12.29 6.13 -10.61
CA PHE A 55 11.83 7.46 -10.99
C PHE A 55 10.47 7.48 -11.68
N SER A 56 10.02 6.35 -12.21
CA SER A 56 8.75 6.28 -12.95
C SER A 56 7.62 5.59 -12.18
N SER A 57 7.90 5.05 -11.01
CA SER A 57 6.95 4.23 -10.27
C SER A 57 6.27 5.00 -9.13
N SER A 58 5.03 4.61 -8.85
CA SER A 58 4.24 5.16 -7.75
C SER A 58 3.58 4.04 -6.95
N VAL A 59 3.08 4.38 -5.77
CA VAL A 59 2.33 3.48 -4.91
C VAL A 59 0.89 3.99 -4.79
N ASP A 60 -0.05 3.07 -4.57
CA ASP A 60 -1.47 3.42 -4.50
C ASP A 60 -1.80 4.14 -3.19
N ALA A 61 -1.30 3.65 -2.07
CA ALA A 61 -1.49 4.28 -0.78
C ALA A 61 -0.19 4.23 0.02
N LEU A 62 0.15 5.37 0.62
CA LEU A 62 1.29 5.49 1.53
C LEU A 62 0.80 6.00 2.87
N ILE A 63 1.10 5.27 3.93
CA ILE A 63 0.80 5.70 5.30
C ILE A 63 2.07 6.30 5.89
N THR A 64 1.95 7.51 6.40
CA THR A 64 3.04 8.20 7.09
C THR A 64 2.66 8.49 8.54
N ASN A 65 3.66 8.70 9.38
CA ASN A 65 3.44 9.18 10.73
C ASN A 65 3.26 10.72 10.74
N SER A 66 3.16 11.31 11.92
CA SER A 66 2.97 12.76 12.09
C SER A 66 4.12 13.59 11.53
N ASP A 67 5.30 13.01 11.41
CA ASP A 67 6.49 13.66 10.83
C ASP A 67 6.62 13.41 9.33
N TYR A 68 5.58 12.85 8.70
CA TYR A 68 5.56 12.49 7.28
C TYR A 68 6.59 11.44 6.90
N LYS A 69 7.03 10.62 7.84
CA LYS A 69 7.92 9.50 7.56
C LYS A 69 7.12 8.28 7.10
N PRO A 70 7.57 7.57 6.06
CA PRO A 70 6.87 6.38 5.55
C PRO A 70 6.78 5.28 6.60
N CYS A 71 5.59 4.72 6.77
CA CYS A 71 5.36 3.61 7.69
C CYS A 71 4.95 2.33 6.96
N LEU A 72 4.10 2.47 5.94
CA LEU A 72 3.55 1.32 5.23
C LEU A 72 3.05 1.76 3.86
N VAL A 73 3.32 0.93 2.86
CA VAL A 73 2.72 1.06 1.52
C VAL A 73 1.66 -0.03 1.38
N VAL A 74 0.49 0.33 0.89
CA VAL A 74 -0.55 -0.62 0.48
C VAL A 74 -0.82 -0.41 -1.00
N ASP A 75 -0.54 -1.44 -1.80
CA ASP A 75 -0.81 -1.43 -3.24
C ASP A 75 -2.07 -2.25 -3.53
N PHE A 76 -2.92 -1.70 -4.40
CA PHE A 76 -4.19 -2.30 -4.76
C PHE A 76 -4.01 -3.16 -6.00
N GLN A 77 -4.21 -4.47 -5.86
CA GLN A 77 -4.00 -5.44 -6.93
C GLN A 77 -5.28 -5.67 -7.71
N SER A 78 -5.17 -5.64 -9.03
CA SER A 78 -6.25 -6.02 -9.94
C SER A 78 -5.86 -7.29 -10.70
N SER A 79 -6.75 -7.80 -11.54
CA SER A 79 -6.45 -8.95 -12.39
C SER A 79 -5.29 -8.71 -13.36
N TYR A 80 -5.00 -7.46 -13.68
CA TYR A 80 -3.86 -7.10 -14.53
C TYR A 80 -2.52 -7.46 -13.91
N HIS A 81 -2.44 -7.55 -12.58
CA HIS A 81 -1.21 -7.91 -11.88
C HIS A 81 -0.83 -9.38 -12.03
N ASP A 82 -1.68 -10.18 -12.66
CA ASP A 82 -1.35 -11.58 -12.98
C ASP A 82 -0.56 -11.71 -14.30
N TYR A 83 -0.47 -10.64 -15.09
CA TYR A 83 0.32 -10.66 -16.32
C TYR A 83 1.83 -10.55 -16.02
N PRO A 84 2.69 -11.17 -16.85
CA PRO A 84 4.15 -11.17 -16.59
C PRO A 84 4.78 -9.80 -16.42
N GLU A 85 4.38 -8.81 -17.24
CA GLU A 85 4.92 -7.46 -17.16
C GLU A 85 4.52 -6.77 -15.83
N ALA A 86 3.28 -6.99 -15.40
CA ALA A 86 2.82 -6.44 -14.13
C ALA A 86 3.51 -7.10 -12.95
N ARG A 87 3.75 -8.41 -13.01
CA ARG A 87 4.49 -9.13 -11.97
C ARG A 87 5.92 -8.62 -11.85
N GLU A 88 6.56 -8.35 -12.98
CA GLU A 88 7.91 -7.81 -12.98
C GLU A 88 7.96 -6.41 -12.37
N ARG A 89 6.98 -5.57 -12.66
CA ARG A 89 6.88 -4.25 -12.03
C ARG A 89 6.66 -4.37 -10.52
N ASP A 90 5.80 -5.29 -10.10
CA ASP A 90 5.56 -5.53 -8.68
C ASP A 90 6.82 -6.02 -7.99
N ARG A 91 7.57 -6.90 -8.63
CA ARG A 91 8.84 -7.40 -8.10
C ARG A 91 9.85 -6.28 -7.91
N LYS A 92 9.99 -5.41 -8.90
CA LYS A 92 10.90 -4.25 -8.82
C LYS A 92 10.49 -3.30 -7.69
N LYS A 93 9.20 -3.03 -7.58
CA LYS A 93 8.68 -2.17 -6.51
C LYS A 93 8.94 -2.77 -5.13
N ALA A 94 8.66 -4.08 -4.97
CA ALA A 94 8.93 -4.78 -3.72
C ALA A 94 10.41 -4.74 -3.35
N THR A 95 11.29 -4.92 -4.34
CA THR A 95 12.74 -4.84 -4.13
C THR A 95 13.15 -3.45 -3.64
N LEU A 96 12.67 -2.40 -4.29
CA LEU A 96 13.02 -1.02 -3.93
C LEU A 96 12.50 -0.65 -2.54
N LEU A 97 11.27 -1.02 -2.23
CA LEU A 97 10.70 -0.73 -0.90
C LEU A 97 11.41 -1.51 0.21
N ALA A 98 11.80 -2.77 -0.07
CA ALA A 98 12.59 -3.55 0.88
C ALA A 98 13.94 -2.89 1.15
N LEU A 99 14.61 -2.39 0.12
CA LEU A 99 15.88 -1.66 0.28
C LEU A 99 15.69 -0.38 1.09
N ALA A 100 14.54 0.28 0.93
CA ALA A 100 14.22 1.50 1.69
C ALA A 100 13.76 1.20 3.12
N GLY A 101 13.50 -0.05 3.45
CA GLY A 101 12.98 -0.43 4.76
C GLY A 101 11.52 -0.07 4.97
N VAL A 102 10.75 0.11 3.90
CA VAL A 102 9.33 0.44 3.97
C VAL A 102 8.50 -0.83 3.74
N PRO A 103 7.69 -1.23 4.72
CA PRO A 103 6.83 -2.41 4.56
C PRO A 103 5.82 -2.25 3.43
N LEU A 104 5.51 -3.34 2.76
CA LEU A 104 4.57 -3.38 1.64
C LEU A 104 3.53 -4.45 1.88
N LEU A 105 2.26 -4.05 1.84
CA LEU A 105 1.11 -4.94 1.81
C LEU A 105 0.38 -4.76 0.47
N TYR A 106 -0.17 -5.86 -0.01
CA TYR A 106 -1.07 -5.84 -1.17
C TYR A 106 -2.49 -6.03 -0.70
N SER A 107 -3.43 -5.43 -1.40
CA SER A 107 -4.85 -5.72 -1.21
C SER A 107 -5.47 -6.18 -2.52
N ARG A 108 -6.33 -7.19 -2.46
CA ARG A 108 -7.00 -7.76 -3.64
C ARG A 108 -8.44 -8.10 -3.30
N ILE A 109 -9.35 -7.81 -4.22
CA ILE A 109 -10.73 -8.29 -4.11
C ILE A 109 -10.76 -9.75 -4.48
N LYS A 110 -11.31 -10.60 -3.59
CA LYS A 110 -11.50 -12.03 -3.85
C LYS A 110 -12.88 -12.33 -4.42
N GLU A 111 -13.92 -11.84 -3.76
CA GLU A 111 -15.32 -11.99 -4.12
C GLU A 111 -16.08 -10.79 -3.59
N PHE A 112 -17.39 -10.77 -3.72
CA PHE A 112 -18.24 -9.68 -3.23
C PHE A 112 -17.95 -9.33 -1.77
N GLY A 113 -17.36 -8.16 -1.56
CA GLY A 113 -17.06 -7.66 -0.25
C GLY A 113 -15.87 -8.31 0.44
N LEU A 114 -15.35 -9.42 -0.08
CA LEU A 114 -14.18 -10.08 0.49
C LEU A 114 -12.90 -9.47 -0.06
N LEU A 115 -12.05 -9.05 0.86
CA LEU A 115 -10.73 -8.51 0.54
C LEU A 115 -9.64 -9.35 1.17
N GLN A 116 -8.55 -9.50 0.44
CA GLN A 116 -7.34 -10.10 0.95
C GLN A 116 -6.31 -9.00 1.14
N LEU A 117 -5.78 -8.89 2.37
CA LEU A 117 -4.56 -8.13 2.64
C LEU A 117 -3.43 -9.12 2.81
N TYR A 118 -2.34 -8.93 2.08
CA TYR A 118 -1.27 -9.94 2.12
C TYR A 118 0.11 -9.34 1.85
N SER A 119 1.10 -10.06 2.36
CA SER A 119 2.51 -9.89 2.03
C SER A 119 3.07 -11.28 1.70
N GLN A 120 4.39 -11.40 1.57
CA GLN A 120 5.02 -12.70 1.35
C GLN A 120 4.81 -13.68 2.52
N ASN A 121 4.61 -13.17 3.73
CA ASN A 121 4.61 -13.96 4.95
C ASN A 121 3.25 -14.06 5.64
N GLU A 122 2.32 -13.21 5.31
CA GLU A 122 1.07 -13.08 6.05
C GLU A 122 -0.09 -12.78 5.11
N GLU A 123 -1.28 -13.23 5.49
CA GLU A 123 -2.49 -12.82 4.81
C GLU A 123 -3.66 -12.76 5.78
N VAL A 124 -4.59 -11.87 5.51
CA VAL A 124 -5.89 -11.78 6.19
C VAL A 124 -6.94 -11.59 5.13
N ILE A 125 -7.99 -12.41 5.18
CA ILE A 125 -9.18 -12.24 4.33
C ILE A 125 -10.29 -11.74 5.24
N PHE A 126 -10.91 -10.62 4.88
CA PHE A 126 -11.96 -10.01 5.68
C PHE A 126 -13.08 -9.47 4.78
N ASN A 127 -14.25 -9.24 5.37
CA ASN A 127 -15.41 -8.73 4.65
C ASN A 127 -15.61 -7.25 4.95
N LEU A 128 -15.54 -6.41 3.91
CA LEU A 128 -15.74 -4.96 4.06
C LEU A 128 -17.15 -4.59 4.45
N PHE A 129 -18.15 -5.36 4.05
CA PHE A 129 -19.55 -5.02 4.27
C PHE A 129 -20.06 -5.55 5.61
N THR A 130 -19.76 -6.80 5.95
CA THR A 130 -20.24 -7.42 7.20
C THR A 130 -19.31 -7.17 8.37
N GLY A 131 -18.08 -6.78 8.12
CA GLY A 131 -17.08 -6.58 9.15
C GLY A 131 -16.45 -7.86 9.67
N GLU A 132 -16.78 -9.03 9.11
CA GLU A 132 -16.18 -10.29 9.52
C GLU A 132 -14.68 -10.26 9.31
N ARG A 133 -13.93 -10.60 10.37
CA ARG A 133 -12.45 -10.58 10.43
C ARG A 133 -11.83 -9.20 10.22
N ARG A 134 -12.64 -8.15 10.31
CA ARG A 134 -12.16 -6.77 10.16
C ARG A 134 -11.10 -6.41 11.21
N GLU A 135 -11.29 -6.88 12.45
CA GLU A 135 -10.32 -6.63 13.53
C GLU A 135 -8.98 -7.30 13.26
N ASN A 136 -8.98 -8.47 12.60
CA ASN A 136 -7.73 -9.13 12.21
C ASN A 136 -6.97 -8.30 11.15
N ALA A 137 -7.70 -7.75 10.18
CA ALA A 137 -7.11 -6.89 9.16
C ALA A 137 -6.59 -5.59 9.77
N LYS A 138 -7.35 -5.00 10.69
CA LYS A 138 -6.93 -3.81 11.43
C LYS A 138 -5.65 -4.05 12.21
N ALA A 139 -5.58 -5.19 12.92
CA ALA A 139 -4.39 -5.57 13.68
C ALA A 139 -3.17 -5.71 12.78
N LEU A 140 -3.33 -6.25 11.58
CA LEU A 140 -2.26 -6.38 10.60
C LEU A 140 -1.73 -5.01 10.17
N ILE A 141 -2.61 -4.08 9.84
CA ILE A 141 -2.23 -2.72 9.47
C ILE A 141 -1.49 -2.05 10.63
N GLN A 142 -2.02 -2.14 11.84
CA GLN A 142 -1.42 -1.52 13.03
C GLN A 142 -0.04 -2.10 13.33
N LYS A 143 0.13 -3.39 13.13
CA LYS A 143 1.42 -4.06 13.31
C LYS A 143 2.48 -3.47 12.38
N TYR A 144 2.17 -3.32 11.11
CA TYR A 144 3.12 -2.77 10.14
C TYR A 144 3.40 -1.29 10.37
N CYS A 145 2.43 -0.54 10.90
CA CYS A 145 2.65 0.87 11.24
C CYS A 145 3.33 1.05 12.60
N GLY A 146 3.64 -0.03 13.30
CA GLY A 146 4.32 0.03 14.59
C GLY A 146 3.43 0.40 15.78
N LEU A 147 2.12 0.52 15.58
CA LEU A 147 1.20 0.89 16.66
C LEU A 147 1.14 -0.14 17.77
N SER A 148 1.24 -1.44 17.41
CA SER A 148 1.22 -2.52 18.40
C SER A 148 2.44 -2.51 19.31
N ALA A 149 3.56 -1.93 18.88
CA ALA A 149 4.77 -1.83 19.70
C ALA A 149 4.60 -0.90 20.90
N PHE A 150 3.70 0.09 20.82
CA PHE A 150 3.43 1.01 21.92
C PHE A 150 2.48 0.43 22.97
N ILE A 151 1.72 -0.58 22.62
CA ILE A 151 0.74 -1.22 23.52
C ILE A 151 1.43 -2.20 24.44
N ASN A 152 2.57 -2.74 24.05
CA ASN A 152 3.32 -3.76 24.78
C ASN A 152 4.43 -3.19 25.69
N VAL A 153 4.47 -1.89 25.82
CA VAL A 153 5.40 -1.21 26.73
C VAL A 153 4.69 -0.86 28.06
#